data_8a3f42cb4abcce73c659bdaa813daf1d
#
_entry.id   8a3f42cb4abcce73c659bdaa813daf1d
#
_cell.length_a   1.000
_cell.length_b   1.000
_cell.length_c   1.000
_cell.angle_alpha   90.00
_cell.angle_beta   90.00
_cell.angle_gamma   90.00
#
_symmetry.space_group_name_H-M   'P 1'
#
loop_
_entity.id
_entity.type
_entity.pdbx_description
1 polymer ?
#
loop_
_entity_poly.entity_id
_entity_poly.type
_entity_poly.pdbx_seq_one_letter_code
_entity_poly.pdbx_strand_id
1 'polypeptide(L)'
;MNPKHAYGAVAVWCVVFFALGSSMSAQEAVAPTHTGVPQDWSEHHILFSRDGLALHPDLIYREPRILHQAMQRWQKPNSDVFRGADPLPASAHDSGQGRDWNVLLGGRLAPDMFPAKYSFNPASPPSCSGDYVVFGLGTPGVTGGRANLVAFNNLYAGTGGLCGATETVLFAYNITTATGGEIVTSPILSEDGTKIAFVESLGTSAIFHVLTWTAGQGTLTDAAAPTMTSLTYSPSFNSTTSSPWVDYGTDTVYLGADNGEVYKITGVFKGTPTLAGSPWPVTVSTSFRLTPPVLDSNLGYLMVGSANGNLYRINIATGALSTLVVGKSGGTSPGIIAGPIVDVTNGTTFAVSANDGTSAVLVQADTASMTQLSKARLGEGSTGGTAIQLYEPAFTNGYFTNPADGDVRLCGTGAADTTPWQYSFGFIGRTMRTTVSFSQQLLTSTAARCTGWTEFFNPNINGGTDFFFFGLTQDCTATGAPGGCVEALTGTSTFTTTTVDGGPSGIVVDNYSTAGQASSIYLMGDKIDYAYKFTQNGLQ
;
A
#
# COMPACT_ATOMS: atom_id res chain seq x y z
N MET A 1 6.96 6.68 -100.18
CA MET A 1 7.76 5.48 -100.42
C MET A 1 8.31 4.97 -99.09
N ASN A 2 8.07 3.72 -98.83
CA ASN A 2 8.03 3.06 -97.56
C ASN A 2 9.34 3.00 -96.74
N PRO A 3 9.30 3.08 -95.41
CA PRO A 3 10.44 2.96 -94.51
C PRO A 3 10.66 1.52 -94.09
N LYS A 4 11.90 1.16 -93.82
CA LYS A 4 12.28 -0.13 -93.22
C LYS A 4 12.53 0.03 -91.72
N HIS A 5 11.88 -0.91 -91.00
CA HIS A 5 12.04 -1.12 -89.59
C HIS A 5 13.44 -1.59 -89.22
N ALA A 6 14.02 -1.01 -88.17
CA ALA A 6 15.15 -1.56 -87.42
C ALA A 6 14.69 -1.89 -86.00
N TYR A 7 14.69 -3.17 -85.64
CA TYR A 7 14.45 -3.63 -84.31
C TYR A 7 15.78 -3.53 -83.50
N GLY A 8 15.77 -2.68 -82.50
CA GLY A 8 16.82 -2.64 -81.50
C GLY A 8 16.48 -3.57 -80.34
N ALA A 9 17.27 -4.58 -80.10
CA ALA A 9 17.15 -5.48 -78.93
C ALA A 9 17.57 -4.73 -77.69
N VAL A 10 16.65 -4.54 -76.76
CA VAL A 10 16.93 -4.07 -75.40
C VAL A 10 17.24 -5.26 -74.54
N ALA A 11 18.52 -5.42 -74.19
CA ALA A 11 18.94 -6.41 -73.21
C ALA A 11 18.48 -5.95 -71.79
N VAL A 12 17.47 -6.61 -71.24
CA VAL A 12 17.06 -6.45 -69.85
C VAL A 12 18.07 -7.18 -68.97
N TRP A 13 18.91 -6.42 -68.26
CA TRP A 13 19.69 -6.97 -67.15
C TRP A 13 18.80 -7.13 -65.94
N CYS A 14 18.36 -8.36 -65.64
CA CYS A 14 17.79 -8.69 -64.33
C CYS A 14 18.91 -8.69 -63.29
N VAL A 15 19.02 -7.60 -62.53
CA VAL A 15 19.81 -7.58 -61.31
C VAL A 15 18.99 -8.30 -60.23
N VAL A 16 19.36 -9.56 -59.98
CA VAL A 16 18.83 -10.32 -58.83
C VAL A 16 19.50 -9.76 -57.59
N PHE A 17 18.77 -8.89 -56.87
CA PHE A 17 19.13 -8.54 -55.50
C PHE A 17 18.82 -9.76 -54.62
N PHE A 18 19.85 -10.52 -54.24
CA PHE A 18 19.79 -11.36 -53.07
C PHE A 18 19.68 -10.45 -51.87
N ALA A 19 18.45 -10.16 -51.43
CA ALA A 19 18.19 -9.68 -50.10
C ALA A 19 18.56 -10.81 -49.14
N LEU A 20 19.76 -10.74 -48.58
CA LEU A 20 20.07 -11.43 -47.33
C LEU A 20 19.14 -10.86 -46.27
N GLY A 21 17.96 -11.43 -46.18
CA GLY A 21 17.08 -11.26 -45.04
C GLY A 21 17.80 -11.86 -43.84
N SER A 22 18.57 -11.03 -43.11
CA SER A 22 18.82 -11.27 -41.71
C SER A 22 17.44 -11.27 -41.06
N SER A 23 16.87 -12.45 -40.88
CA SER A 23 15.81 -12.65 -39.89
C SER A 23 16.43 -12.27 -38.56
N MET A 24 16.31 -10.98 -38.18
CA MET A 24 16.27 -10.62 -36.79
C MET A 24 15.02 -11.34 -36.27
N SER A 25 15.20 -12.53 -35.70
CA SER A 25 14.26 -13.05 -34.75
C SER A 25 14.15 -11.95 -33.70
N ALA A 26 13.07 -11.19 -33.76
CA ALA A 26 12.64 -10.47 -32.59
C ALA A 26 12.55 -11.56 -31.51
N GLN A 27 13.52 -11.56 -30.63
CA GLN A 27 13.44 -12.30 -29.40
C GLN A 27 12.24 -11.67 -28.73
N GLU A 28 11.09 -12.34 -28.83
CA GLU A 28 9.92 -12.00 -28.03
C GLU A 28 10.48 -11.88 -26.61
N ALA A 29 10.51 -10.66 -26.10
CA ALA A 29 10.80 -10.47 -24.70
C ALA A 29 9.74 -11.30 -23.99
N VAL A 30 10.14 -12.44 -23.46
CA VAL A 30 9.30 -13.28 -22.61
C VAL A 30 8.89 -12.32 -21.50
N ALA A 31 7.63 -11.87 -21.54
CA ALA A 31 7.08 -11.07 -20.48
C ALA A 31 7.36 -11.85 -19.20
N PRO A 32 7.99 -11.24 -18.19
CA PRO A 32 8.24 -11.92 -16.95
C PRO A 32 6.90 -12.48 -16.49
N THR A 33 6.86 -13.79 -16.26
CA THR A 33 5.66 -14.45 -15.75
C THR A 33 5.51 -13.98 -14.30
N HIS A 34 4.81 -12.87 -14.10
CA HIS A 34 4.39 -12.45 -12.77
C HIS A 34 3.46 -13.52 -12.25
N THR A 35 3.95 -14.32 -11.33
CA THR A 35 3.19 -15.43 -10.74
C THR A 35 2.24 -14.94 -9.65
N GLY A 36 2.33 -13.68 -9.26
CA GLY A 36 1.45 -13.08 -8.27
C GLY A 36 1.66 -11.57 -8.13
N VAL A 37 0.80 -10.93 -7.37
CA VAL A 37 0.85 -9.50 -7.05
C VAL A 37 0.88 -9.33 -5.54
N PRO A 38 1.98 -8.85 -4.96
CA PRO A 38 2.02 -8.50 -3.55
C PRO A 38 1.13 -7.27 -3.30
N GLN A 39 0.36 -7.34 -2.23
CA GLN A 39 -0.44 -6.26 -1.69
C GLN A 39 0.11 -5.93 -0.30
N ASP A 40 1.20 -5.23 -0.27
CA ASP A 40 1.73 -4.64 0.93
C ASP A 40 1.23 -3.19 1.04
N TRP A 41 1.36 -2.59 2.22
CA TRP A 41 0.81 -1.27 2.49
C TRP A 41 1.32 -0.18 1.53
N SER A 42 2.50 -0.33 0.96
CA SER A 42 3.10 0.66 0.06
C SER A 42 2.35 0.82 -1.26
N GLU A 43 1.44 -0.09 -1.62
CA GLU A 43 0.57 0.09 -2.80
C GLU A 43 -0.34 1.32 -2.66
N HIS A 44 -0.70 1.71 -1.43
CA HIS A 44 -1.54 2.87 -1.16
C HIS A 44 -0.83 4.20 -1.33
N HIS A 45 0.50 4.19 -1.46
CA HIS A 45 1.34 5.37 -1.51
C HIS A 45 1.72 5.79 -2.93
N ILE A 46 1.40 5.00 -3.95
CA ILE A 46 1.68 5.31 -5.35
C ILE A 46 0.39 5.33 -6.17
N LEU A 47 0.23 6.38 -6.97
CA LEU A 47 -0.91 6.54 -7.86
C LEU A 47 -0.42 6.65 -9.31
N PHE A 48 -1.24 6.12 -10.22
CA PHE A 48 -1.04 6.33 -11.66
C PHE A 48 -2.39 6.29 -12.37
N SER A 49 -2.52 7.04 -13.43
CA SER A 49 -3.70 7.03 -14.27
C SER A 49 -3.57 5.99 -15.39
N ARG A 50 -4.69 5.71 -16.05
CA ARG A 50 -4.73 4.86 -17.24
C ARG A 50 -3.82 5.40 -18.35
N ASP A 51 -3.84 6.70 -18.57
CA ASP A 51 -3.01 7.36 -19.57
C ASP A 51 -1.52 7.31 -19.16
N GLY A 52 -1.24 7.43 -17.87
CA GLY A 52 0.11 7.25 -17.32
C GLY A 52 0.68 5.87 -17.61
N LEU A 53 -0.13 4.82 -17.50
CA LEU A 53 0.32 3.47 -17.85
C LEU A 53 0.52 3.30 -19.37
N ALA A 54 -0.30 3.93 -20.19
CA ALA A 54 -0.11 3.92 -21.65
C ALA A 54 1.21 4.59 -22.06
N LEU A 55 1.64 5.62 -21.31
CA LEU A 55 2.91 6.32 -21.51
C LEU A 55 4.11 5.55 -20.93
N HIS A 56 3.92 4.83 -19.86
CA HIS A 56 4.94 4.13 -19.08
C HIS A 56 4.55 2.67 -18.80
N PRO A 57 4.43 1.81 -19.83
CA PRO A 57 4.00 0.42 -19.65
C PRO A 57 5.00 -0.42 -18.84
N ASP A 58 6.26 0.01 -18.75
CA ASP A 58 7.30 -0.59 -17.94
C ASP A 58 7.05 -0.49 -16.43
N LEU A 59 6.16 0.42 -15.99
CA LEU A 59 5.81 0.55 -14.58
C LEU A 59 5.20 -0.75 -14.01
N ILE A 60 4.42 -1.49 -14.79
CA ILE A 60 3.86 -2.77 -14.35
C ILE A 60 4.97 -3.76 -13.94
N TYR A 61 6.07 -3.79 -14.68
CA TYR A 61 7.19 -4.71 -14.41
C TYR A 61 8.09 -4.24 -13.27
N ARG A 62 8.17 -2.94 -13.06
CA ARG A 62 8.96 -2.36 -11.97
C ARG A 62 8.20 -2.34 -10.66
N GLU A 63 6.89 -2.20 -10.74
CA GLU A 63 6.00 -2.02 -9.60
C GLU A 63 4.73 -2.86 -9.82
N PRO A 64 4.77 -4.17 -9.51
CA PRO A 64 3.65 -5.10 -9.77
C PRO A 64 2.36 -4.71 -9.04
N ARG A 65 2.44 -3.92 -7.96
CA ARG A 65 1.28 -3.36 -7.26
C ARG A 65 0.44 -2.43 -8.15
N ILE A 66 1.05 -1.79 -9.14
CA ILE A 66 0.35 -1.00 -10.16
C ILE A 66 -0.59 -1.87 -11.01
N LEU A 67 -0.21 -3.13 -11.26
CA LEU A 67 -1.09 -4.07 -11.96
C LEU A 67 -2.40 -4.29 -11.19
N HIS A 68 -2.32 -4.39 -9.87
CA HIS A 68 -3.52 -4.52 -9.04
C HIS A 68 -4.45 -3.30 -9.20
N GLN A 69 -3.93 -2.07 -9.09
CA GLN A 69 -4.73 -0.86 -9.34
C GLN A 69 -5.30 -0.83 -10.76
N ALA A 70 -4.51 -1.23 -11.77
CA ALA A 70 -4.99 -1.30 -13.15
C ALA A 70 -6.14 -2.29 -13.31
N MET A 71 -6.03 -3.48 -12.74
CA MET A 71 -7.06 -4.51 -12.82
C MET A 71 -8.35 -4.09 -12.13
N GLN A 72 -8.30 -3.46 -10.98
CA GLN A 72 -9.47 -2.90 -10.30
C GLN A 72 -10.26 -1.94 -11.20
N ARG A 73 -9.55 -1.05 -11.91
CA ARG A 73 -10.15 0.06 -12.65
C ARG A 73 -10.50 -0.25 -14.10
N TRP A 74 -9.86 -1.23 -14.71
CA TRP A 74 -9.98 -1.51 -16.15
C TRP A 74 -10.78 -2.75 -16.47
N GLN A 75 -11.21 -3.51 -15.50
CA GLN A 75 -12.11 -4.64 -15.72
C GLN A 75 -13.44 -4.12 -16.24
N LYS A 76 -13.66 -4.28 -17.54
CA LYS A 76 -14.99 -4.10 -18.12
C LYS A 76 -15.80 -5.38 -17.94
N PRO A 77 -17.13 -5.31 -17.68
CA PRO A 77 -18.02 -6.48 -17.54
C PRO A 77 -17.99 -7.45 -18.72
N ASN A 78 -17.42 -7.05 -19.85
CA ASN A 78 -17.43 -7.77 -21.13
C ASN A 78 -16.04 -8.16 -21.66
N SER A 79 -14.97 -8.11 -20.88
CA SER A 79 -13.70 -8.68 -21.35
C SER A 79 -13.75 -10.19 -21.21
N ASP A 80 -13.73 -10.90 -22.34
CA ASP A 80 -13.80 -12.37 -22.43
C ASP A 80 -12.67 -13.11 -21.70
N VAL A 81 -11.71 -12.40 -21.14
CA VAL A 81 -10.56 -12.94 -20.39
C VAL A 81 -10.98 -13.52 -19.04
N PHE A 82 -12.12 -13.13 -18.48
CA PHE A 82 -12.62 -13.56 -17.17
C PHE A 82 -13.94 -14.35 -17.21
N ARG A 83 -14.38 -14.82 -18.36
CA ARG A 83 -15.54 -15.71 -18.47
C ARG A 83 -15.15 -17.12 -18.02
N GLY A 84 -15.11 -17.35 -16.74
CA GLY A 84 -14.83 -18.66 -16.14
C GLY A 84 -15.87 -19.18 -15.14
N ALA A 85 -16.92 -18.44 -14.85
CA ALA A 85 -18.09 -18.94 -14.10
C ALA A 85 -19.32 -18.16 -14.50
N ASP A 86 -20.44 -18.86 -14.74
CA ASP A 86 -21.74 -18.21 -14.87
C ASP A 86 -22.01 -17.35 -13.64
N PRO A 87 -22.54 -16.13 -13.79
CA PRO A 87 -22.91 -15.32 -12.64
C PRO A 87 -23.95 -16.11 -11.83
N LEU A 88 -23.60 -16.42 -10.60
CA LEU A 88 -24.60 -16.87 -9.64
C LEU A 88 -25.71 -15.80 -9.59
N PRO A 89 -27.00 -16.20 -9.54
CA PRO A 89 -28.09 -15.24 -9.49
C PRO A 89 -27.83 -14.28 -8.33
N ALA A 90 -27.87 -12.98 -8.64
CA ALA A 90 -27.71 -11.92 -7.66
C ALA A 90 -28.73 -12.16 -6.53
N SER A 91 -28.27 -12.77 -5.45
CA SER A 91 -28.99 -12.75 -4.20
C SER A 91 -29.03 -11.30 -3.73
N ALA A 92 -30.18 -10.85 -3.27
CA ALA A 92 -30.39 -9.50 -2.77
C ALA A 92 -29.21 -9.13 -1.86
N HIS A 93 -28.41 -8.15 -2.30
CA HIS A 93 -27.21 -7.73 -1.61
C HIS A 93 -27.62 -7.07 -0.31
N ASP A 94 -27.46 -7.81 0.77
CA ASP A 94 -27.39 -7.21 2.10
C ASP A 94 -26.02 -6.52 2.17
N SER A 95 -26.00 -5.19 2.34
CA SER A 95 -24.78 -4.37 2.34
C SER A 95 -23.92 -4.57 3.61
N GLY A 96 -24.04 -5.73 4.26
CA GLY A 96 -23.38 -6.06 5.50
C GLY A 96 -21.95 -6.55 5.31
N GLN A 97 -21.04 -6.06 6.14
CA GLN A 97 -19.75 -6.69 6.38
C GLN A 97 -19.97 -7.96 7.19
N GLY A 98 -19.66 -9.13 6.64
CA GLY A 98 -19.64 -10.37 7.39
C GLY A 98 -18.25 -10.64 7.97
N ARG A 99 -18.16 -10.82 9.29
CA ARG A 99 -16.93 -11.36 9.90
C ARG A 99 -16.83 -12.85 9.57
N ASP A 100 -15.84 -13.23 8.77
CA ASP A 100 -15.65 -14.63 8.37
C ASP A 100 -14.82 -15.40 9.38
N TRP A 101 -13.68 -14.80 9.79
CA TRP A 101 -12.84 -15.37 10.82
C TRP A 101 -12.08 -14.28 11.59
N ASN A 102 -11.68 -14.64 12.81
CA ASN A 102 -10.74 -13.89 13.62
C ASN A 102 -9.85 -14.84 14.42
N VAL A 103 -8.56 -14.54 14.49
CA VAL A 103 -7.56 -15.39 15.17
C VAL A 103 -6.77 -14.54 16.16
N LEU A 104 -6.70 -15.01 17.40
CA LEU A 104 -5.90 -14.37 18.44
C LEU A 104 -4.41 -14.68 18.20
N LEU A 105 -3.61 -13.66 17.94
CA LEU A 105 -2.17 -13.81 17.63
C LEU A 105 -1.26 -13.72 18.86
N GLY A 106 -1.77 -13.20 19.99
CA GLY A 106 -1.03 -13.07 21.24
C GLY A 106 0.03 -11.95 21.26
N GLY A 107 0.00 -11.04 20.30
CA GLY A 107 0.84 -9.86 20.20
C GLY A 107 0.10 -8.72 19.52
N ARG A 108 0.41 -7.49 19.88
CA ARG A 108 -0.24 -6.30 19.30
C ARG A 108 0.42 -5.84 18.01
N LEU A 109 -0.33 -5.11 17.23
CA LEU A 109 0.15 -4.38 16.06
C LEU A 109 0.50 -2.92 16.44
N ALA A 110 1.47 -2.35 15.77
CA ALA A 110 1.65 -0.91 15.83
C ALA A 110 0.49 -0.23 15.08
N PRO A 111 0.00 0.95 15.53
CA PRO A 111 -1.20 1.58 14.97
C PRO A 111 -1.16 1.83 13.46
N ASP A 112 0.02 1.89 12.88
CA ASP A 112 0.29 2.29 11.50
C ASP A 112 0.79 1.12 10.64
N MET A 113 0.64 -0.10 11.12
CA MET A 113 1.03 -1.30 10.38
C MET A 113 -0.12 -1.80 9.51
N PHE A 114 0.25 -2.26 8.33
CA PHE A 114 -0.63 -3.01 7.44
C PHE A 114 -0.18 -4.47 7.37
N PRO A 115 -1.08 -5.43 7.29
CA PRO A 115 -0.71 -6.78 6.90
C PRO A 115 -0.25 -6.77 5.44
N ALA A 116 0.57 -7.76 5.05
CA ALA A 116 0.94 -7.96 3.66
C ALA A 116 0.22 -9.19 3.10
N LYS A 117 -0.49 -9.02 1.97
CA LYS A 117 -1.24 -10.09 1.32
C LYS A 117 -0.58 -10.47 0.00
N TYR A 118 -0.57 -11.75 -0.33
CA TYR A 118 -0.11 -12.28 -1.60
C TYR A 118 -1.24 -12.99 -2.32
N SER A 119 -1.46 -12.61 -3.59
CA SER A 119 -2.31 -13.30 -4.54
C SER A 119 -1.44 -14.03 -5.54
N PHE A 120 -1.67 -15.33 -5.71
CA PHE A 120 -0.84 -16.18 -6.55
C PHE A 120 -0.79 -15.71 -8.01
N ASN A 121 -1.95 -15.41 -8.59
CA ASN A 121 -2.02 -14.91 -9.95
C ASN A 121 -3.26 -14.01 -10.11
N PRO A 122 -3.10 -12.71 -10.46
CA PRO A 122 -4.22 -11.80 -10.60
C PRO A 122 -5.21 -12.18 -11.73
N ALA A 123 -4.78 -12.96 -12.70
CA ALA A 123 -5.62 -13.47 -13.80
C ALA A 123 -6.25 -14.83 -13.51
N SER A 124 -5.97 -15.43 -12.37
CA SER A 124 -6.50 -16.74 -11.96
C SER A 124 -7.53 -16.59 -10.85
N PRO A 125 -8.43 -17.57 -10.69
CA PRO A 125 -9.30 -17.63 -9.51
C PRO A 125 -8.50 -17.62 -8.20
N PRO A 126 -9.09 -17.16 -7.09
CA PRO A 126 -8.46 -17.20 -5.78
C PRO A 126 -7.95 -18.59 -5.44
N SER A 127 -6.78 -18.66 -4.86
CA SER A 127 -6.12 -19.92 -4.50
C SER A 127 -6.13 -20.14 -3.00
N CYS A 128 -6.71 -21.26 -2.55
CA CYS A 128 -6.72 -21.60 -1.14
C CYS A 128 -5.31 -21.84 -0.58
N SER A 129 -4.42 -22.41 -1.37
CA SER A 129 -3.05 -22.75 -0.94
C SER A 129 -2.00 -21.70 -1.34
N GLY A 130 -2.25 -20.94 -2.42
CA GLY A 130 -1.30 -19.98 -2.96
C GLY A 130 -1.47 -18.58 -2.40
N ASP A 131 -2.71 -18.19 -2.08
CA ASP A 131 -2.99 -16.88 -1.48
C ASP A 131 -2.76 -16.93 0.03
N TYR A 132 -2.06 -15.92 0.54
CA TYR A 132 -1.79 -15.84 1.98
C TYR A 132 -1.70 -14.39 2.45
N VAL A 133 -1.89 -14.17 3.75
CA VAL A 133 -1.72 -12.88 4.41
C VAL A 133 -0.74 -13.02 5.58
N VAL A 134 0.15 -12.02 5.73
CA VAL A 134 1.21 -12.00 6.74
C VAL A 134 0.96 -10.87 7.74
N PHE A 135 1.11 -11.18 9.01
CA PHE A 135 1.04 -10.24 10.12
C PHE A 135 2.38 -10.22 10.88
N GLY A 136 2.98 -9.05 11.01
CA GLY A 136 4.09 -8.80 11.93
C GLY A 136 3.55 -8.30 13.27
N LEU A 137 4.19 -8.63 14.38
CA LEU A 137 3.70 -8.26 15.71
C LEU A 137 4.72 -7.39 16.46
N GLY A 138 4.23 -6.26 17.01
CA GLY A 138 4.96 -5.37 17.91
C GLY A 138 5.08 -5.95 19.31
N THR A 139 5.48 -7.22 19.37
CA THR A 139 5.71 -7.95 20.62
C THR A 139 6.80 -8.98 20.37
N PRO A 140 7.82 -9.10 21.21
CA PRO A 140 8.89 -10.06 21.02
C PRO A 140 8.36 -11.50 20.97
N GLY A 141 8.87 -12.29 20.01
CA GLY A 141 8.59 -13.72 19.90
C GLY A 141 9.48 -14.56 20.81
N VAL A 142 9.12 -15.85 20.92
CA VAL A 142 9.90 -16.86 21.63
C VAL A 142 9.82 -18.18 20.85
N THR A 143 10.95 -18.74 20.44
CA THR A 143 10.97 -20.07 19.79
C THR A 143 10.44 -21.13 20.74
N GLY A 144 9.54 -22.00 20.28
CA GLY A 144 8.81 -22.94 21.14
C GLY A 144 7.73 -22.27 22.00
N GLY A 145 7.42 -21.01 21.72
CA GLY A 145 6.42 -20.20 22.40
C GLY A 145 5.70 -19.30 21.41
N ARG A 146 5.47 -18.03 21.76
CA ARG A 146 4.73 -17.08 20.93
C ARG A 146 5.46 -16.74 19.64
N ALA A 147 4.76 -16.80 18.51
CA ALA A 147 5.21 -16.27 17.24
C ALA A 147 5.06 -14.73 17.20
N ASN A 148 5.88 -14.06 16.38
CA ASN A 148 5.73 -12.63 16.09
C ASN A 148 5.83 -12.29 14.58
N LEU A 149 5.89 -13.30 13.72
CA LEU A 149 5.58 -13.19 12.29
C LEU A 149 4.72 -14.40 11.92
N VAL A 150 3.47 -14.15 11.52
CA VAL A 150 2.47 -15.19 11.28
C VAL A 150 1.84 -15.00 9.92
N ALA A 151 1.64 -16.10 9.19
CA ALA A 151 0.87 -16.07 7.94
C ALA A 151 -0.27 -17.09 7.97
N PHE A 152 -1.34 -16.72 7.29
CA PHE A 152 -2.50 -17.59 7.05
C PHE A 152 -2.72 -17.82 5.57
N ASN A 153 -3.12 -19.02 5.21
CA ASN A 153 -3.71 -19.37 3.92
C ASN A 153 -5.13 -19.95 4.12
N ASN A 154 -5.73 -20.54 3.10
CA ASN A 154 -7.16 -20.87 3.10
C ASN A 154 -8.01 -19.62 3.45
N LEU A 155 -7.61 -18.47 2.95
CA LEU A 155 -8.17 -17.18 3.34
C LEU A 155 -9.67 -17.08 3.11
N TYR A 156 -10.17 -17.76 2.09
CA TYR A 156 -11.58 -17.73 1.66
C TYR A 156 -12.40 -18.85 2.34
N ALA A 157 -12.05 -19.19 3.57
CA ALA A 157 -12.73 -20.15 4.40
C ALA A 157 -13.91 -19.51 5.15
N GLY A 158 -14.86 -20.34 5.56
CA GLY A 158 -16.05 -19.96 6.32
C GLY A 158 -17.33 -20.49 5.68
N THR A 159 -18.49 -20.06 6.15
CA THR A 159 -19.78 -20.52 5.63
C THR A 159 -19.96 -20.13 4.17
N GLY A 160 -20.04 -21.10 3.28
CA GLY A 160 -20.14 -20.86 1.82
C GLY A 160 -18.84 -20.45 1.16
N GLY A 161 -17.73 -20.47 1.90
CA GLY A 161 -16.40 -20.09 1.40
C GLY A 161 -15.78 -21.10 0.44
N LEU A 162 -14.93 -20.61 -0.45
CA LEU A 162 -14.21 -21.42 -1.44
C LEU A 162 -13.25 -22.42 -0.79
N CYS A 163 -12.65 -22.07 0.36
CA CYS A 163 -11.53 -22.79 0.97
C CYS A 163 -11.90 -23.66 2.18
N GLY A 164 -13.15 -24.05 2.30
CA GLY A 164 -13.60 -24.91 3.39
C GLY A 164 -14.03 -24.13 4.63
N ALA A 165 -13.92 -24.76 5.81
CA ALA A 165 -14.55 -24.25 7.04
C ALA A 165 -13.71 -23.22 7.79
N THR A 166 -12.37 -23.33 7.74
CA THR A 166 -11.46 -22.48 8.53
C THR A 166 -10.22 -22.11 7.75
N GLU A 167 -9.65 -20.95 8.08
CA GLU A 167 -8.31 -20.54 7.68
C GLU A 167 -7.25 -21.49 8.27
N THR A 168 -6.04 -21.44 7.75
CA THR A 168 -4.94 -22.29 8.23
C THR A 168 -3.70 -21.45 8.47
N VAL A 169 -3.02 -21.69 9.58
CA VAL A 169 -1.68 -21.13 9.82
C VAL A 169 -0.72 -21.71 8.78
N LEU A 170 -0.26 -20.88 7.85
CA LEU A 170 0.69 -21.25 6.81
C LEU A 170 2.08 -21.43 7.41
N PHE A 171 2.48 -20.50 8.27
CA PHE A 171 3.66 -20.57 9.14
C PHE A 171 3.52 -19.61 10.32
N ALA A 172 4.29 -19.87 11.39
CA ALA A 172 4.38 -19.00 12.55
C ALA A 172 5.82 -19.00 13.08
N TYR A 173 6.48 -17.87 12.97
CA TYR A 173 7.90 -17.73 13.30
C TYR A 173 8.14 -16.82 14.49
N ASN A 174 9.18 -17.13 15.25
CA ASN A 174 9.87 -16.19 16.10
C ASN A 174 11.01 -15.54 15.32
N ILE A 175 10.91 -14.23 15.04
CA ILE A 175 11.95 -13.48 14.34
C ILE A 175 12.86 -12.70 15.28
N THR A 176 12.59 -12.70 16.57
CA THR A 176 13.37 -11.95 17.57
C THR A 176 14.80 -12.47 17.64
N THR A 177 15.76 -11.61 17.25
CA THR A 177 17.18 -11.97 17.26
C THR A 177 17.90 -11.56 18.56
N ALA A 178 17.34 -10.59 19.28
CA ALA A 178 17.83 -10.14 20.59
C ALA A 178 16.67 -9.70 21.49
N THR A 179 16.93 -9.60 22.79
CA THR A 179 15.92 -9.23 23.79
C THR A 179 15.19 -7.93 23.41
N GLY A 180 13.87 -8.01 23.33
CA GLY A 180 12.99 -6.88 22.98
C GLY A 180 12.76 -6.66 21.49
N GLY A 181 13.30 -7.52 20.62
CA GLY A 181 13.10 -7.41 19.18
C GLY A 181 11.66 -7.66 18.76
N GLU A 182 11.06 -6.69 18.05
CA GLU A 182 9.66 -6.69 17.64
C GLU A 182 9.52 -6.12 16.22
N ILE A 183 8.38 -6.39 15.57
CA ILE A 183 8.03 -5.82 14.27
C ILE A 183 7.01 -4.71 14.50
N VAL A 184 7.39 -3.48 14.22
CA VAL A 184 6.53 -2.29 14.38
C VAL A 184 6.30 -1.53 13.07
N THR A 185 6.75 -2.10 11.95
CA THR A 185 6.56 -1.58 10.59
C THR A 185 5.99 -2.67 9.69
N SER A 186 5.29 -2.28 8.64
CA SER A 186 4.63 -3.22 7.72
C SER A 186 5.66 -4.10 7.00
N PRO A 187 5.43 -5.40 6.88
CA PRO A 187 6.26 -6.28 6.07
C PRO A 187 6.02 -6.05 4.58
N ILE A 188 6.99 -6.44 3.75
CA ILE A 188 6.89 -6.45 2.29
C ILE A 188 7.15 -7.86 1.74
N LEU A 189 6.58 -8.17 0.58
CA LEU A 189 6.63 -9.49 -0.05
C LEU A 189 7.52 -9.46 -1.30
N SER A 190 8.17 -10.58 -1.61
CA SER A 190 8.78 -10.77 -2.93
C SER A 190 7.72 -10.91 -4.02
N GLU A 191 8.09 -10.59 -5.25
CA GLU A 191 7.24 -10.66 -6.43
C GLU A 191 6.68 -12.07 -6.68
N ASP A 192 7.45 -13.10 -6.34
CA ASP A 192 7.07 -14.51 -6.44
C ASP A 192 6.37 -15.07 -5.18
N GLY A 193 6.19 -14.23 -4.16
CA GLY A 193 5.56 -14.62 -2.90
C GLY A 193 6.34 -15.61 -2.03
N THR A 194 7.59 -15.94 -2.37
CA THR A 194 8.37 -16.94 -1.62
C THR A 194 9.16 -16.35 -0.46
N LYS A 195 9.34 -15.02 -0.44
CA LYS A 195 10.12 -14.32 0.56
C LYS A 195 9.35 -13.17 1.19
N ILE A 196 9.71 -12.87 2.43
CA ILE A 196 9.16 -11.75 3.20
C ILE A 196 10.34 -10.94 3.73
N ALA A 197 10.25 -9.61 3.60
CA ALA A 197 11.21 -8.71 4.21
C ALA A 197 10.50 -7.80 5.21
N PHE A 198 11.17 -7.49 6.31
CA PHE A 198 10.63 -6.70 7.41
C PHE A 198 11.75 -6.10 8.26
N VAL A 199 11.39 -5.21 9.17
CA VAL A 199 12.32 -4.58 10.11
C VAL A 199 12.05 -5.09 11.52
N GLU A 200 13.09 -5.56 12.19
CA GLU A 200 13.11 -5.80 13.63
C GLU A 200 13.67 -4.56 14.35
N SER A 201 12.88 -3.98 15.24
CA SER A 201 13.25 -2.89 16.13
C SER A 201 13.69 -3.43 17.49
N LEU A 202 14.89 -3.05 17.95
CA LEU A 202 15.49 -3.54 19.18
C LEU A 202 15.55 -2.50 20.32
N GLY A 203 14.82 -1.40 20.22
CA GLY A 203 14.88 -0.28 21.18
C GLY A 203 16.03 0.70 20.92
N THR A 204 17.18 0.24 20.45
CA THR A 204 18.37 1.08 20.17
C THR A 204 18.96 0.83 18.79
N SER A 205 18.45 -0.14 18.03
CA SER A 205 18.94 -0.46 16.69
C SER A 205 17.81 -1.04 15.84
N ALA A 206 18.00 -1.03 14.53
CA ALA A 206 17.07 -1.63 13.57
C ALA A 206 17.80 -2.60 12.64
N ILE A 207 17.20 -3.77 12.44
CA ILE A 207 17.72 -4.84 11.60
C ILE A 207 16.71 -5.11 10.49
N PHE A 208 17.20 -5.13 9.26
CA PHE A 208 16.41 -5.56 8.10
C PHE A 208 16.59 -7.06 7.90
N HIS A 209 15.49 -7.78 7.79
CA HIS A 209 15.47 -9.23 7.58
C HIS A 209 14.82 -9.58 6.27
N VAL A 210 15.34 -10.63 5.63
CA VAL A 210 14.69 -11.32 4.52
C VAL A 210 14.66 -12.79 4.83
N LEU A 211 13.47 -13.37 4.87
CA LEU A 211 13.28 -14.80 5.07
C LEU A 211 12.61 -15.45 3.88
N THR A 212 12.96 -16.72 3.61
CA THR A 212 12.20 -17.62 2.75
C THR A 212 11.35 -18.50 3.65
N TRP A 213 10.03 -18.40 3.52
CA TRP A 213 9.13 -19.15 4.38
C TRP A 213 8.94 -20.59 3.89
N THR A 214 8.54 -21.46 4.81
CA THR A 214 8.20 -22.86 4.53
C THR A 214 6.85 -23.16 5.18
N ALA A 215 5.93 -23.73 4.40
CA ALA A 215 4.59 -24.08 4.89
C ALA A 215 4.66 -25.12 6.03
N GLY A 216 3.76 -24.96 7.01
CA GLY A 216 3.65 -25.87 8.14
C GLY A 216 4.72 -25.71 9.22
N GLN A 217 5.53 -24.65 9.15
CA GLN A 217 6.54 -24.37 10.17
C GLN A 217 5.94 -23.55 11.33
N GLY A 218 5.97 -24.12 12.53
CA GLY A 218 5.50 -23.50 13.76
C GLY A 218 3.97 -23.38 13.89
N THR A 219 3.55 -22.98 15.06
CA THR A 219 2.15 -22.61 15.40
C THR A 219 2.17 -21.28 16.17
N LEU A 220 1.01 -20.73 16.46
CA LEU A 220 0.90 -19.45 17.20
C LEU A 220 1.53 -19.52 18.59
N THR A 221 1.52 -20.71 19.23
CA THR A 221 2.01 -20.96 20.60
C THR A 221 3.25 -21.85 20.66
N ASP A 222 3.74 -22.29 19.49
CA ASP A 222 4.97 -23.08 19.34
C ASP A 222 5.69 -22.59 18.08
N ALA A 223 6.24 -21.37 18.17
CA ALA A 223 6.85 -20.70 17.04
C ALA A 223 8.16 -21.38 16.60
N ALA A 224 8.31 -21.57 15.29
CA ALA A 224 9.56 -22.04 14.71
C ALA A 224 10.59 -20.90 14.60
N ALA A 225 11.87 -21.27 14.62
CA ALA A 225 12.94 -20.34 14.25
C ALA A 225 13.07 -20.28 12.72
N PRO A 226 12.96 -19.12 12.07
CA PRO A 226 13.09 -19.00 10.63
C PRO A 226 14.56 -19.06 10.19
N THR A 227 14.78 -19.49 8.95
CA THR A 227 16.03 -19.22 8.25
C THR A 227 15.92 -17.86 7.56
N MET A 228 16.70 -16.89 7.99
CA MET A 228 16.65 -15.52 7.46
C MET A 228 18.03 -14.91 7.28
N THR A 229 18.15 -14.00 6.32
CA THR A 229 19.31 -13.12 6.19
C THR A 229 19.02 -11.83 6.96
N SER A 230 19.96 -11.41 7.80
CA SER A 230 19.82 -10.25 8.69
C SER A 230 20.89 -9.22 8.36
N LEU A 231 20.49 -7.94 8.28
CA LEU A 231 21.36 -6.82 8.01
C LEU A 231 21.05 -5.67 8.99
N THR A 232 21.94 -5.44 9.96
CA THR A 232 21.83 -4.24 10.82
C THR A 232 22.12 -3.00 9.99
N TYR A 233 21.07 -2.23 9.68
CA TYR A 233 21.25 -1.02 8.88
C TYR A 233 21.32 0.25 9.73
N SER A 234 20.70 0.26 10.90
CA SER A 234 20.79 1.35 11.88
C SER A 234 21.28 0.79 13.22
N PRO A 235 22.57 0.91 13.53
CA PRO A 235 23.17 0.25 14.71
C PRO A 235 22.93 1.01 16.02
N SER A 236 22.43 2.25 15.96
CA SER A 236 22.28 3.12 17.13
C SER A 236 20.88 3.72 17.29
N PHE A 237 19.96 3.41 16.38
CA PHE A 237 18.58 3.93 16.39
C PHE A 237 17.61 2.90 15.86
N ASN A 238 16.41 2.90 16.43
CA ASN A 238 15.28 2.13 15.92
C ASN A 238 14.78 2.62 14.57
N SER A 239 13.86 1.83 14.00
CA SER A 239 12.90 2.29 13.01
C SER A 239 11.49 1.91 13.50
N THR A 240 10.71 2.90 13.89
CA THR A 240 9.40 2.69 14.53
C THR A 240 8.22 3.09 13.64
N THR A 241 8.48 3.81 12.55
CA THR A 241 7.42 4.30 11.65
C THR A 241 7.73 4.14 10.16
N SER A 242 8.99 3.86 9.79
CA SER A 242 9.40 3.78 8.39
C SER A 242 9.34 2.35 7.88
N SER A 243 8.18 1.93 7.40
CA SER A 243 8.07 0.66 6.68
C SER A 243 8.89 0.68 5.39
N PRO A 244 9.50 -0.45 5.01
CA PRO A 244 10.34 -0.52 3.82
C PRO A 244 9.50 -0.34 2.54
N TRP A 245 10.05 0.39 1.58
CA TRP A 245 9.55 0.51 0.21
C TRP A 245 10.44 -0.28 -0.75
N VAL A 246 9.86 -1.15 -1.58
CA VAL A 246 10.61 -1.95 -2.55
C VAL A 246 10.41 -1.46 -3.98
N ASP A 247 11.52 -1.26 -4.71
CA ASP A 247 11.56 -1.20 -6.17
C ASP A 247 11.90 -2.60 -6.69
N TYR A 248 10.91 -3.30 -7.18
CA TYR A 248 11.05 -4.67 -7.69
C TYR A 248 11.92 -4.76 -8.95
N GLY A 249 11.91 -3.71 -9.76
CA GLY A 249 12.71 -3.66 -10.99
C GLY A 249 14.21 -3.69 -10.72
N THR A 250 14.65 -3.03 -9.66
CA THR A 250 16.07 -2.95 -9.27
C THR A 250 16.42 -3.83 -8.07
N ASP A 251 15.46 -4.57 -7.52
CA ASP A 251 15.62 -5.39 -6.30
C ASP A 251 16.19 -4.58 -5.13
N THR A 252 15.64 -3.39 -4.93
CA THR A 252 16.15 -2.39 -3.99
C THR A 252 15.07 -1.99 -3.00
N VAL A 253 15.44 -1.86 -1.73
CA VAL A 253 14.57 -1.34 -0.67
C VAL A 253 15.10 -0.01 -0.17
N TYR A 254 14.18 0.91 0.06
CA TYR A 254 14.41 2.16 0.78
C TYR A 254 13.63 2.15 2.09
N LEU A 255 14.25 2.63 3.16
CA LEU A 255 13.64 2.71 4.48
C LEU A 255 14.35 3.78 5.32
N GLY A 256 13.64 4.32 6.29
CA GLY A 256 14.18 5.31 7.22
C GLY A 256 14.55 4.69 8.57
N ALA A 257 15.14 5.51 9.44
CA ALA A 257 15.31 5.22 10.84
C ALA A 257 14.95 6.45 11.71
N ASP A 258 14.85 6.25 13.02
CA ASP A 258 14.43 7.28 13.97
C ASP A 258 15.49 8.39 14.19
N ASN A 259 16.70 8.20 13.63
CA ASN A 259 17.75 9.22 13.59
C ASN A 259 17.60 10.24 12.45
N GLY A 260 16.64 10.04 11.54
CA GLY A 260 16.44 10.91 10.38
C GLY A 260 17.30 10.59 9.18
N GLU A 261 17.87 9.39 9.12
CA GLU A 261 18.59 8.88 7.94
C GLU A 261 17.72 7.95 7.12
N VAL A 262 17.86 8.05 5.80
CA VAL A 262 17.26 7.14 4.82
C VAL A 262 18.34 6.22 4.28
N TYR A 263 18.06 4.93 4.30
CA TYR A 263 18.96 3.87 3.87
C TYR A 263 18.47 3.26 2.56
N LYS A 264 19.41 2.72 1.81
CA LYS A 264 19.17 1.94 0.60
C LYS A 264 19.83 0.58 0.73
N ILE A 265 19.06 -0.48 0.51
CA ILE A 265 19.51 -1.87 0.54
C ILE A 265 19.26 -2.47 -0.84
N THR A 266 20.26 -3.12 -1.41
CA THR A 266 20.20 -3.77 -2.73
C THR A 266 20.27 -5.28 -2.60
N GLY A 267 19.80 -6.02 -3.62
CA GLY A 267 19.83 -7.49 -3.64
C GLY A 267 18.88 -8.12 -2.62
N VAL A 268 17.72 -7.51 -2.41
CA VAL A 268 16.81 -7.85 -1.32
C VAL A 268 16.17 -9.22 -1.52
N PHE A 269 15.55 -9.45 -2.66
CA PHE A 269 14.84 -10.70 -2.94
C PHE A 269 15.58 -11.60 -3.92
N LYS A 270 16.36 -11.03 -4.85
CA LYS A 270 17.06 -11.76 -5.92
C LYS A 270 18.56 -11.96 -5.64
N GLY A 271 19.07 -11.38 -4.54
CA GLY A 271 20.48 -11.44 -4.16
C GLY A 271 20.70 -11.63 -2.66
N THR A 272 21.79 -11.03 -2.15
CA THR A 272 22.08 -10.92 -0.72
C THR A 272 21.88 -9.47 -0.30
N PRO A 273 21.01 -9.17 0.66
CA PRO A 273 20.78 -7.81 1.14
C PRO A 273 22.08 -7.13 1.57
N THR A 274 22.37 -5.97 0.96
CA THR A 274 23.60 -5.23 1.18
C THR A 274 23.31 -3.73 1.23
N LEU A 275 23.88 -3.03 2.21
CA LEU A 275 23.79 -1.56 2.28
C LEU A 275 24.49 -0.93 1.08
N ALA A 276 23.80 0.00 0.44
CA ALA A 276 24.41 0.78 -0.64
C ALA A 276 25.47 1.73 -0.08
N GLY A 277 26.53 1.92 -0.84
CA GLY A 277 27.56 2.92 -0.54
C GLY A 277 27.12 4.35 -0.87
N SER A 278 28.04 5.32 -0.72
CA SER A 278 27.78 6.74 -1.02
C SER A 278 26.93 6.91 -2.29
N PRO A 279 25.92 7.76 -2.26
CA PRO A 279 25.62 8.77 -1.25
C PRO A 279 24.78 8.26 -0.04
N TRP A 280 24.51 6.99 0.07
CA TRP A 280 23.71 6.40 1.14
C TRP A 280 24.52 6.04 2.38
N PRO A 281 23.96 6.17 3.62
CA PRO A 281 22.64 6.72 3.93
C PRO A 281 22.58 8.24 3.69
N VAL A 282 21.36 8.75 3.41
CA VAL A 282 21.11 10.20 3.27
C VAL A 282 20.47 10.73 4.55
N THR A 283 21.14 11.64 5.24
CA THR A 283 20.58 12.33 6.39
C THR A 283 19.63 13.44 5.92
N VAL A 284 18.33 13.29 6.20
CA VAL A 284 17.29 14.27 5.83
C VAL A 284 16.89 15.16 7.01
N SER A 285 17.00 14.63 8.24
CA SER A 285 16.75 15.38 9.46
C SER A 285 17.70 14.89 10.55
N THR A 286 17.69 15.54 11.70
CA THR A 286 18.48 15.10 12.86
C THR A 286 17.54 14.69 13.97
N SER A 287 17.61 13.43 14.38
CA SER A 287 16.87 12.89 15.53
C SER A 287 15.35 12.97 15.44
N PHE A 288 14.79 12.85 14.21
CA PHE A 288 13.35 12.77 13.99
C PHE A 288 13.02 11.52 13.19
N ARG A 289 11.98 10.80 13.63
CA ARG A 289 11.43 9.63 12.92
C ARG A 289 11.06 9.99 11.51
N LEU A 290 11.29 9.05 10.61
CA LEU A 290 10.90 9.15 9.21
C LEU A 290 9.67 8.28 8.95
N THR A 291 8.85 8.74 8.02
CA THR A 291 7.75 7.95 7.47
C THR A 291 8.28 6.89 6.52
N PRO A 292 7.43 5.97 6.08
CA PRO A 292 7.72 5.16 4.91
C PRO A 292 8.12 6.06 3.73
N PRO A 293 9.22 5.77 3.02
CA PRO A 293 9.55 6.48 1.79
C PRO A 293 8.73 5.95 0.62
N VAL A 294 8.55 6.75 -0.43
CA VAL A 294 7.88 6.36 -1.67
C VAL A 294 8.70 6.84 -2.86
N LEU A 295 8.99 5.94 -3.79
CA LEU A 295 9.79 6.25 -4.97
C LEU A 295 8.91 6.64 -6.15
N ASP A 296 9.10 7.85 -6.68
CA ASP A 296 8.73 8.16 -8.06
C ASP A 296 9.81 7.60 -9.00
N SER A 297 9.52 6.43 -9.55
CA SER A 297 10.47 5.73 -10.41
C SER A 297 10.68 6.41 -11.76
N ASN A 298 9.74 7.26 -12.21
CA ASN A 298 9.87 8.00 -13.46
C ASN A 298 10.85 9.17 -13.32
N LEU A 299 10.77 9.88 -12.19
CA LEU A 299 11.63 11.03 -11.92
C LEU A 299 12.92 10.67 -11.19
N GLY A 300 13.01 9.46 -10.60
CA GLY A 300 14.14 9.06 -9.78
C GLY A 300 14.22 9.82 -8.45
N TYR A 301 13.07 10.17 -7.90
CA TYR A 301 12.95 10.89 -6.64
C TYR A 301 12.28 10.05 -5.56
N LEU A 302 12.94 9.94 -4.42
CA LEU A 302 12.39 9.31 -3.23
C LEU A 302 11.80 10.38 -2.33
N MET A 303 10.52 10.24 -2.00
CA MET A 303 9.78 11.14 -1.13
C MET A 303 9.68 10.54 0.26
N VAL A 304 9.93 11.33 1.30
CA VAL A 304 9.83 10.88 2.70
C VAL A 304 9.37 12.02 3.60
N GLY A 305 8.41 11.74 4.47
CA GLY A 305 7.98 12.64 5.53
C GLY A 305 8.80 12.46 6.81
N SER A 306 8.74 13.43 7.70
CA SER A 306 9.42 13.36 8.98
C SER A 306 8.56 13.93 10.11
N ALA A 307 8.77 13.39 11.30
CA ALA A 307 8.14 13.90 12.52
C ALA A 307 8.50 15.37 12.84
N ASN A 308 9.47 15.98 12.14
CA ASN A 308 9.72 17.42 12.22
C ASN A 308 8.73 18.27 11.40
N GLY A 309 7.80 17.66 10.66
CA GLY A 309 6.81 18.34 9.84
C GLY A 309 7.26 18.66 8.42
N ASN A 310 8.42 18.21 8.00
CA ASN A 310 8.94 18.42 6.66
C ASN A 310 8.70 17.21 5.75
N LEU A 311 8.40 17.48 4.51
CA LEU A 311 8.47 16.54 3.39
C LEU A 311 9.81 16.73 2.68
N TYR A 312 10.54 15.64 2.49
CA TYR A 312 11.84 15.63 1.83
C TYR A 312 11.75 14.88 0.51
N ARG A 313 12.52 15.36 -0.47
CA ARG A 313 12.76 14.69 -1.75
C ARG A 313 14.24 14.40 -1.88
N ILE A 314 14.60 13.15 -2.13
CA ILE A 314 15.97 12.69 -2.35
C ILE A 314 16.12 12.27 -3.81
N ASN A 315 17.10 12.80 -4.53
CA ASN A 315 17.49 12.22 -5.81
C ASN A 315 18.23 10.91 -5.56
N ILE A 316 17.71 9.78 -6.05
CA ILE A 316 18.24 8.44 -5.73
C ILE A 316 19.64 8.15 -6.27
N ALA A 317 20.07 8.90 -7.30
CA ALA A 317 21.39 8.74 -7.90
C ALA A 317 22.46 9.57 -7.19
N THR A 318 22.12 10.78 -6.72
CA THR A 318 23.09 11.75 -6.20
C THR A 318 22.98 11.99 -4.70
N GLY A 319 21.89 11.58 -4.06
CA GLY A 319 21.57 11.92 -2.67
C GLY A 319 21.16 13.39 -2.47
N ALA A 320 21.01 14.16 -3.55
CA ALA A 320 20.65 15.58 -3.45
C ALA A 320 19.26 15.75 -2.82
N LEU A 321 19.19 16.64 -1.84
CA LEU A 321 18.03 16.85 -0.97
C LEU A 321 17.29 18.14 -1.33
N SER A 322 15.96 18.06 -1.32
CA SER A 322 15.06 19.23 -1.32
C SER A 322 14.03 19.06 -0.21
N THR A 323 13.56 20.19 0.33
CA THR A 323 12.67 20.19 1.52
C THR A 323 11.48 21.10 1.28
N LEU A 324 10.30 20.62 1.71
CA LEU A 324 9.07 21.42 1.80
C LEU A 324 8.54 21.36 3.23
N VAL A 325 8.26 22.50 3.83
CA VAL A 325 7.60 22.59 5.13
C VAL A 325 6.10 22.33 4.95
N VAL A 326 5.61 21.23 5.49
CA VAL A 326 4.19 20.84 5.45
C VAL A 326 3.53 21.14 6.78
N GLY A 327 4.16 20.72 7.87
CA GLY A 327 3.65 20.83 9.21
C GLY A 327 4.67 21.41 10.17
N LYS A 328 4.44 21.16 11.45
CA LYS A 328 5.26 21.63 12.55
C LYS A 328 5.56 20.50 13.51
N SER A 329 6.79 20.45 13.98
CA SER A 329 7.18 19.58 15.09
C SER A 329 7.11 20.33 16.42
N GLY A 330 7.09 19.58 17.50
CA GLY A 330 7.20 20.09 18.88
C GLY A 330 5.89 20.05 19.65
N GLY A 331 6.00 20.00 20.98
CA GLY A 331 4.88 19.79 21.88
C GLY A 331 4.23 18.42 21.63
N THR A 332 2.94 18.44 21.37
CA THR A 332 2.14 17.25 21.05
C THR A 332 1.98 17.00 19.54
N SER A 333 2.62 17.82 18.68
CA SER A 333 2.53 17.64 17.24
C SER A 333 3.45 16.51 16.78
N PRO A 334 2.91 15.44 16.19
CA PRO A 334 3.72 14.33 15.67
C PRO A 334 4.40 14.67 14.33
N GLY A 335 4.18 15.86 13.75
CA GLY A 335 4.66 16.23 12.42
C GLY A 335 3.96 15.45 11.31
N ILE A 336 4.73 14.84 10.40
CA ILE A 336 4.25 13.89 9.40
C ILE A 336 4.57 12.49 9.90
N ILE A 337 3.58 11.61 10.00
CA ILE A 337 3.74 10.22 10.46
C ILE A 337 3.37 9.19 9.40
N ALA A 338 2.45 9.54 8.51
CA ALA A 338 2.06 8.71 7.38
C ALA A 338 2.98 8.90 6.19
N GLY A 339 3.19 7.87 5.39
CA GLY A 339 3.94 7.95 4.15
C GLY A 339 3.33 8.97 3.18
N PRO A 340 4.13 9.69 2.39
CA PRO A 340 3.61 10.55 1.34
C PRO A 340 2.96 9.70 0.24
N ILE A 341 1.95 10.25 -0.44
CA ILE A 341 1.38 9.63 -1.64
C ILE A 341 1.96 10.32 -2.86
N VAL A 342 2.51 9.54 -3.78
CA VAL A 342 3.14 10.04 -5.01
C VAL A 342 2.26 9.69 -6.20
N ASP A 343 1.81 10.69 -6.94
CA ASP A 343 1.14 10.53 -8.22
C ASP A 343 2.15 10.67 -9.35
N VAL A 344 2.59 9.53 -9.86
CA VAL A 344 3.62 9.45 -10.91
C VAL A 344 3.15 9.99 -12.25
N THR A 345 1.84 10.02 -12.50
CA THR A 345 1.27 10.51 -13.76
C THR A 345 1.18 12.03 -13.79
N ASN A 346 0.69 12.63 -12.71
CA ASN A 346 0.50 14.07 -12.62
C ASN A 346 1.70 14.80 -12.01
N GLY A 347 2.73 14.06 -11.58
CA GLY A 347 3.95 14.61 -10.99
C GLY A 347 3.67 15.37 -9.70
N THR A 348 2.79 14.85 -8.85
CA THR A 348 2.42 15.49 -7.59
C THR A 348 2.63 14.57 -6.41
N THR A 349 2.88 15.15 -5.24
CA THR A 349 3.06 14.42 -3.98
C THR A 349 2.15 15.02 -2.92
N PHE A 350 1.48 14.17 -2.15
CA PHE A 350 0.59 14.55 -1.07
C PHE A 350 1.18 14.14 0.28
N ALA A 351 1.06 15.02 1.27
CA ALA A 351 1.49 14.74 2.63
C ALA A 351 0.51 15.34 3.65
N VAL A 352 0.26 14.58 4.72
CA VAL A 352 -0.65 14.97 5.80
C VAL A 352 0.16 15.29 7.05
N SER A 353 -0.19 16.40 7.70
CA SER A 353 0.34 16.73 9.02
C SER A 353 -0.77 17.07 10.00
N ALA A 354 -0.64 16.55 11.20
CA ALA A 354 -1.60 16.82 12.27
C ALA A 354 -1.60 18.29 12.75
N ASN A 355 -0.57 19.06 12.43
CA ASN A 355 -0.47 20.46 12.85
C ASN A 355 0.56 21.22 12.02
N ASP A 356 0.16 22.37 11.47
CA ASP A 356 1.07 23.34 10.82
C ASP A 356 1.37 24.58 11.69
N GLY A 357 0.91 24.56 12.93
CA GLY A 357 0.94 25.69 13.87
C GLY A 357 -0.43 26.31 14.09
N THR A 358 -1.40 26.05 13.19
CA THR A 358 -2.78 26.58 13.26
C THR A 358 -3.85 25.52 13.03
N SER A 359 -3.58 24.49 12.25
CA SER A 359 -4.56 23.47 11.89
C SER A 359 -3.87 22.17 11.46
N ALA A 360 -4.62 21.08 11.45
CA ALA A 360 -4.27 19.88 10.67
C ALA A 360 -4.39 20.19 9.19
N VAL A 361 -3.53 19.65 8.36
CA VAL A 361 -3.41 19.99 6.94
C VAL A 361 -3.13 18.81 6.05
N LEU A 362 -3.68 18.87 4.83
CA LEU A 362 -3.23 18.10 3.67
C LEU A 362 -2.52 19.05 2.70
N VAL A 363 -1.31 18.77 2.33
CA VAL A 363 -0.51 19.56 1.38
C VAL A 363 -0.28 18.75 0.11
N GLN A 364 -0.50 19.38 -1.04
CA GLN A 364 -0.08 18.88 -2.35
C GLN A 364 1.14 19.67 -2.81
N ALA A 365 2.16 18.97 -3.23
CA ALA A 365 3.39 19.53 -3.80
C ALA A 365 3.59 19.08 -5.25
N ASP A 366 4.30 19.87 -6.03
CA ASP A 366 4.89 19.42 -7.29
C ASP A 366 6.13 18.58 -6.97
N THR A 367 6.16 17.33 -7.41
CA THR A 367 7.22 16.37 -7.08
C THR A 367 8.59 16.81 -7.59
N ALA A 368 8.64 17.39 -8.79
CA ALA A 368 9.90 17.77 -9.43
C ALA A 368 10.53 19.03 -8.82
N SER A 369 9.73 20.05 -8.48
CA SER A 369 10.23 21.33 -7.95
C SER A 369 10.20 21.41 -6.42
N MET A 370 9.45 20.55 -5.74
CA MET A 370 9.16 20.64 -4.30
C MET A 370 8.47 21.95 -3.89
N THR A 371 7.65 22.50 -4.78
CA THR A 371 6.84 23.67 -4.48
C THR A 371 5.43 23.26 -4.06
N GLN A 372 4.89 23.92 -3.03
CA GLN A 372 3.51 23.71 -2.63
C GLN A 372 2.55 24.17 -3.73
N LEU A 373 1.71 23.25 -4.20
CA LEU A 373 0.63 23.55 -5.16
C LEU A 373 -0.65 23.92 -4.43
N SER A 374 -0.96 23.22 -3.35
CA SER A 374 -2.16 23.43 -2.56
C SER A 374 -1.95 23.05 -1.10
N LYS A 375 -2.75 23.63 -0.21
CA LYS A 375 -2.81 23.29 1.22
C LYS A 375 -4.23 23.42 1.71
N ALA A 376 -4.81 22.32 2.15
CA ALA A 376 -6.16 22.25 2.68
C ALA A 376 -6.16 22.04 4.19
N ARG A 377 -7.09 22.70 4.89
CA ARG A 377 -7.27 22.54 6.33
C ARG A 377 -8.13 21.31 6.63
N LEU A 378 -7.71 20.52 7.63
CA LEU A 378 -8.39 19.31 8.13
C LEU A 378 -8.91 19.48 9.56
N GLY A 379 -9.43 20.63 9.89
CA GLY A 379 -9.93 20.95 11.23
C GLY A 379 -8.91 21.68 12.11
N GLU A 380 -9.07 21.57 13.44
CA GLU A 380 -8.31 22.35 14.43
C GLU A 380 -6.82 21.97 14.49
N GLY A 381 -6.50 20.70 14.34
CA GLY A 381 -5.14 20.21 14.52
C GLY A 381 -4.73 19.99 15.97
N SER A 382 -3.49 19.54 16.15
CA SER A 382 -2.92 19.18 17.47
C SER A 382 -2.39 20.38 18.24
N THR A 383 -3.20 21.43 18.42
CA THR A 383 -2.77 22.63 19.15
C THR A 383 -3.04 22.55 20.63
N GLY A 384 -3.95 21.68 21.07
CA GLY A 384 -4.55 21.67 22.42
C GLY A 384 -3.99 20.66 23.41
N GLY A 385 -2.79 20.11 23.21
CA GLY A 385 -2.16 19.22 24.21
C GLY A 385 -2.37 17.72 24.00
N THR A 386 -3.30 17.27 23.16
CA THR A 386 -3.46 15.86 22.78
C THR A 386 -2.87 15.64 21.41
N ALA A 387 -1.94 14.68 21.31
CA ALA A 387 -1.37 14.30 20.02
C ALA A 387 -2.47 13.66 19.16
N ILE A 388 -2.79 14.29 18.02
CA ILE A 388 -3.69 13.76 17.01
C ILE A 388 -2.83 13.18 15.92
N GLN A 389 -3.05 11.91 15.60
CA GLN A 389 -2.39 11.23 14.50
C GLN A 389 -3.31 11.29 13.28
N LEU A 390 -2.77 11.67 12.13
CA LEU A 390 -3.45 11.66 10.85
C LEU A 390 -2.66 10.82 9.87
N TYR A 391 -3.38 10.00 9.15
CA TYR A 391 -2.84 8.98 8.25
C TYR A 391 -3.22 9.25 6.80
N GLU A 392 -2.83 8.36 5.91
CA GLU A 392 -2.91 8.50 4.47
C GLU A 392 -4.35 8.75 3.98
N PRO A 393 -4.51 9.65 3.01
CA PRO A 393 -5.75 9.79 2.26
C PRO A 393 -5.92 8.68 1.23
N ALA A 394 -7.15 8.56 0.69
CA ALA A 394 -7.45 7.77 -0.49
C ALA A 394 -8.16 8.62 -1.55
N PHE A 395 -8.10 8.19 -2.81
CA PHE A 395 -8.60 8.94 -3.96
C PHE A 395 -9.74 8.18 -4.63
N THR A 396 -10.79 8.91 -5.06
CA THR A 396 -11.87 8.31 -5.85
C THR A 396 -11.37 7.85 -7.21
N ASN A 397 -12.04 6.87 -7.82
CA ASN A 397 -11.72 6.40 -9.16
C ASN A 397 -11.75 7.52 -10.22
N GLY A 398 -12.61 8.52 -10.05
CA GLY A 398 -12.64 9.71 -10.91
C GLY A 398 -11.29 10.39 -11.02
N TYR A 399 -10.54 10.49 -9.92
CA TYR A 399 -9.19 11.06 -9.91
C TYR A 399 -8.22 10.33 -10.84
N PHE A 400 -8.29 9.01 -10.90
CA PHE A 400 -7.39 8.21 -11.75
C PHE A 400 -7.70 8.32 -13.24
N THR A 401 -8.91 8.71 -13.58
CA THR A 401 -9.31 9.00 -14.95
C THR A 401 -8.92 10.41 -15.36
N ASN A 402 -9.29 11.39 -14.53
CA ASN A 402 -8.96 12.80 -14.66
C ASN A 402 -9.05 13.43 -13.27
N PRO A 403 -7.97 13.99 -12.70
CA PRO A 403 -8.01 14.56 -11.36
C PRO A 403 -9.17 15.53 -11.11
N ALA A 404 -9.58 16.32 -12.13
CA ALA A 404 -10.67 17.27 -12.01
C ALA A 404 -12.05 16.63 -11.76
N ASP A 405 -12.20 15.33 -12.03
CA ASP A 405 -13.43 14.56 -11.86
C ASP A 405 -13.43 13.75 -10.56
N GLY A 406 -12.38 13.88 -9.75
CA GLY A 406 -12.21 13.11 -8.52
C GLY A 406 -12.06 13.95 -7.27
N ASP A 407 -12.02 13.23 -6.16
CA ASP A 407 -11.79 13.76 -4.82
C ASP A 407 -10.65 12.99 -4.14
N VAL A 408 -9.98 13.67 -3.21
CA VAL A 408 -9.16 13.04 -2.17
C VAL A 408 -9.94 13.04 -0.86
N ARG A 409 -9.94 11.91 -0.16
CA ARG A 409 -10.68 11.70 1.09
C ARG A 409 -9.78 11.20 2.21
N LEU A 410 -10.04 11.70 3.40
CA LEU A 410 -9.26 11.34 4.59
C LEU A 410 -9.99 11.75 5.86
N CYS A 411 -9.45 11.28 6.98
CA CYS A 411 -9.80 11.81 8.29
C CYS A 411 -9.04 13.09 8.62
N GLY A 412 -9.70 13.94 9.39
CA GLY A 412 -9.15 15.09 10.09
C GLY A 412 -9.78 15.25 11.44
N THR A 413 -9.67 16.43 12.00
CA THR A 413 -10.31 16.81 13.27
C THR A 413 -11.49 17.74 13.01
N GLY A 414 -12.37 17.94 13.99
CA GLY A 414 -13.43 18.95 13.91
C GLY A 414 -12.88 20.37 13.83
N ALA A 415 -13.71 21.30 13.41
CA ALA A 415 -13.32 22.70 13.25
C ALA A 415 -12.96 23.41 14.57
N ALA A 416 -13.49 22.93 15.69
CA ALA A 416 -13.28 23.49 17.03
C ALA A 416 -12.99 22.41 18.08
N ASP A 417 -12.81 21.18 17.69
CA ASP A 417 -12.62 20.03 18.58
C ASP A 417 -11.64 19.00 18.02
N THR A 418 -11.42 17.94 18.75
CA THR A 418 -10.49 16.85 18.43
C THR A 418 -11.20 15.57 18.02
N THR A 419 -12.51 15.60 17.75
CA THR A 419 -13.27 14.44 17.30
C THR A 419 -12.91 14.09 15.86
N PRO A 420 -13.01 12.80 15.44
CA PRO A 420 -12.71 12.41 14.08
C PRO A 420 -13.80 12.88 13.09
N TRP A 421 -13.36 13.49 12.01
CA TRP A 421 -14.19 13.96 10.90
C TRP A 421 -13.64 13.42 9.59
N GLN A 422 -14.51 13.08 8.65
CA GLN A 422 -14.11 12.89 7.26
C GLN A 422 -14.10 14.23 6.52
N TYR A 423 -13.17 14.34 5.58
CA TYR A 423 -13.04 15.45 4.65
C TYR A 423 -12.88 14.94 3.23
N SER A 424 -13.45 15.68 2.27
CA SER A 424 -13.28 15.46 0.85
C SER A 424 -12.87 16.76 0.16
N PHE A 425 -11.87 16.71 -0.72
CA PHE A 425 -11.40 17.83 -1.52
C PHE A 425 -11.34 17.44 -2.99
N GLY A 426 -12.06 18.19 -3.84
CA GLY A 426 -11.97 18.04 -5.28
C GLY A 426 -10.76 18.75 -5.87
N PHE A 427 -10.65 18.72 -7.20
CA PHE A 427 -9.53 19.27 -7.94
C PHE A 427 -9.95 20.29 -8.99
N ILE A 428 -9.02 21.15 -9.40
CA ILE A 428 -9.09 21.99 -10.61
C ILE A 428 -7.89 21.61 -11.47
N GLY A 429 -8.14 20.94 -12.59
CA GLY A 429 -7.09 20.23 -13.29
C GLY A 429 -6.38 19.27 -12.33
N ARG A 430 -5.07 19.32 -12.23
CA ARG A 430 -4.31 18.48 -11.29
C ARG A 430 -4.17 19.07 -9.87
N THR A 431 -4.67 20.28 -9.64
CA THR A 431 -4.44 21.00 -8.37
C THR A 431 -5.61 20.80 -7.42
N MET A 432 -5.34 20.29 -6.22
CA MET A 432 -6.30 20.09 -5.16
C MET A 432 -6.91 21.43 -4.70
N ARG A 433 -8.22 21.47 -4.48
CA ARG A 433 -8.90 22.61 -3.92
C ARG A 433 -8.53 22.79 -2.46
N THR A 434 -8.45 24.04 -2.01
CA THR A 434 -8.25 24.37 -0.59
C THR A 434 -9.56 24.39 0.19
N THR A 435 -10.69 24.49 -0.52
CA THR A 435 -12.04 24.49 0.06
C THR A 435 -12.56 23.07 0.11
N VAL A 436 -13.05 22.69 1.29
CA VAL A 436 -13.67 21.38 1.50
C VAL A 436 -14.91 21.22 0.61
N SER A 437 -14.99 20.10 -0.10
CA SER A 437 -16.17 19.72 -0.90
C SER A 437 -17.24 19.10 -0.02
N PHE A 438 -16.83 18.28 0.95
CA PHE A 438 -17.69 17.62 1.91
C PHE A 438 -16.94 17.36 3.22
N SER A 439 -17.64 17.50 4.36
CA SER A 439 -17.13 17.06 5.66
C SER A 439 -18.27 16.56 6.53
N GLN A 440 -17.98 15.58 7.37
CA GLN A 440 -18.92 14.98 8.29
C GLN A 440 -18.21 14.48 9.54
N GLN A 441 -18.79 14.73 10.71
CA GLN A 441 -18.34 14.13 11.96
C GLN A 441 -18.60 12.62 11.93
N LEU A 442 -17.57 11.84 12.22
CA LEU A 442 -17.66 10.38 12.26
C LEU A 442 -18.06 9.87 13.63
N LEU A 443 -17.46 10.42 14.68
CA LEU A 443 -17.80 10.12 16.07
C LEU A 443 -17.73 11.40 16.92
N THR A 444 -18.45 11.39 18.04
CA THR A 444 -18.42 12.49 19.04
C THR A 444 -17.32 12.29 20.10
N SER A 445 -16.65 11.15 20.12
CA SER A 445 -15.59 10.86 21.08
C SER A 445 -14.29 11.58 20.71
N THR A 446 -13.75 12.34 21.64
CA THR A 446 -12.45 13.00 21.52
C THR A 446 -11.27 12.03 21.69
N ALA A 447 -11.53 10.81 22.15
CA ALA A 447 -10.52 9.77 22.30
C ALA A 447 -10.36 8.91 21.04
N ALA A 448 -11.37 8.85 20.18
CA ALA A 448 -11.32 8.10 18.92
C ALA A 448 -10.38 8.77 17.90
N ARG A 449 -9.73 7.96 17.10
CA ARG A 449 -8.86 8.36 15.98
C ARG A 449 -9.19 7.52 14.77
N CYS A 450 -8.94 8.05 13.57
CA CYS A 450 -9.01 7.26 12.35
C CYS A 450 -7.67 6.56 12.07
N THR A 451 -7.73 5.50 11.29
CA THR A 451 -6.56 4.91 10.61
C THR A 451 -6.43 5.48 9.19
N GLY A 452 -5.41 5.04 8.45
CA GLY A 452 -5.27 5.33 7.01
C GLY A 452 -6.47 4.82 6.21
N TRP A 453 -6.75 5.48 5.09
CA TRP A 453 -7.85 5.15 4.20
C TRP A 453 -7.36 4.28 3.05
N THR A 454 -8.10 3.23 2.74
CA THR A 454 -7.89 2.37 1.58
C THR A 454 -9.10 2.48 0.67
N GLU A 455 -8.89 2.73 -0.61
CA GLU A 455 -9.95 2.79 -1.61
C GLU A 455 -9.92 1.53 -2.48
N PHE A 456 -11.11 1.12 -2.92
CA PHE A 456 -11.32 0.15 -3.96
C PHE A 456 -12.46 0.54 -4.88
N PHE A 457 -12.23 0.53 -6.18
CA PHE A 457 -13.24 0.78 -7.19
C PHE A 457 -13.80 -0.53 -7.75
N ASN A 458 -15.11 -0.75 -7.60
CA ASN A 458 -15.80 -1.86 -8.25
C ASN A 458 -16.57 -1.39 -9.48
N PRO A 459 -16.12 -1.70 -10.70
CA PRO A 459 -16.78 -1.28 -11.93
C PRO A 459 -18.12 -1.98 -12.19
N ASN A 460 -18.41 -3.08 -11.47
CA ASN A 460 -19.58 -3.93 -11.72
C ASN A 460 -20.83 -3.48 -10.93
N ILE A 461 -20.67 -2.61 -9.93
CA ILE A 461 -21.76 -2.14 -9.09
C ILE A 461 -22.19 -0.74 -9.53
N ASN A 462 -23.48 -0.59 -9.87
CA ASN A 462 -24.12 0.68 -10.24
C ASN A 462 -23.39 1.48 -11.34
N GLY A 463 -22.68 0.79 -12.25
CA GLY A 463 -21.86 1.45 -13.28
C GLY A 463 -20.52 1.95 -12.79
N GLY A 464 -20.11 1.56 -11.60
CA GLY A 464 -18.86 1.87 -10.92
C GLY A 464 -19.11 2.51 -9.54
N THR A 465 -18.54 1.93 -8.51
CA THR A 465 -18.68 2.40 -7.14
C THR A 465 -17.32 2.39 -6.44
N ASP A 466 -16.96 3.52 -5.83
CA ASP A 466 -15.82 3.61 -4.93
C ASP A 466 -16.22 3.13 -3.53
N PHE A 467 -15.45 2.22 -2.98
CA PHE A 467 -15.51 1.78 -1.60
C PHE A 467 -14.28 2.33 -0.86
N PHE A 468 -14.52 2.94 0.29
CA PHE A 468 -13.44 3.40 1.17
C PHE A 468 -13.50 2.62 2.46
N PHE A 469 -12.35 2.09 2.87
CA PHE A 469 -12.20 1.37 4.13
C PHE A 469 -11.26 2.13 5.04
N PHE A 470 -11.67 2.32 6.28
CA PHE A 470 -10.84 2.90 7.32
C PHE A 470 -11.30 2.43 8.70
N GLY A 471 -10.47 2.65 9.70
CA GLY A 471 -10.79 2.30 11.06
C GLY A 471 -11.06 3.50 11.95
N LEU A 472 -11.82 3.26 13.01
CA LEU A 472 -11.97 4.15 14.15
C LEU A 472 -11.51 3.40 15.41
N THR A 473 -10.59 3.99 16.18
CA THR A 473 -9.84 3.26 17.20
C THR A 473 -10.62 2.89 18.43
N GLN A 474 -11.73 3.56 18.72
CA GLN A 474 -12.60 3.28 19.86
C GLN A 474 -13.94 4.01 19.78
N ASP A 475 -14.84 3.68 20.71
CA ASP A 475 -16.14 4.34 20.94
C ASP A 475 -17.10 4.27 19.74
N CYS A 476 -16.98 3.26 18.90
CA CYS A 476 -17.82 3.05 17.72
C CYS A 476 -19.26 2.60 18.05
N THR A 477 -19.55 2.22 19.29
CA THR A 477 -20.89 1.79 19.70
C THR A 477 -21.50 2.78 20.67
N ALA A 478 -22.78 3.07 20.50
CA ALA A 478 -23.56 3.93 21.41
C ALA A 478 -23.66 3.38 22.85
N THR A 479 -23.15 2.19 23.10
CA THR A 479 -23.25 1.49 24.39
C THR A 479 -22.00 1.58 25.26
N GLY A 480 -21.00 2.42 24.88
CA GLY A 480 -19.83 2.67 25.73
C GLY A 480 -18.86 1.51 25.87
N ALA A 481 -18.90 0.51 24.99
CA ALA A 481 -17.88 -0.52 24.94
C ALA A 481 -16.59 0.07 24.33
N PRO A 482 -15.39 -0.21 24.88
CA PRO A 482 -14.13 0.36 24.41
C PRO A 482 -13.62 -0.30 23.11
N GLY A 483 -14.52 -0.66 22.19
CA GLY A 483 -14.22 -1.29 20.92
C GLY A 483 -14.04 -0.27 19.81
N GLY A 484 -13.10 -0.53 18.90
CA GLY A 484 -12.99 0.16 17.63
C GLY A 484 -13.95 -0.40 16.58
N CYS A 485 -13.93 0.16 15.39
CA CYS A 485 -14.69 -0.36 14.26
C CYS A 485 -13.95 -0.16 12.95
N VAL A 486 -14.36 -0.97 11.98
CA VAL A 486 -14.05 -0.81 10.56
C VAL A 486 -15.26 -0.18 9.89
N GLU A 487 -15.02 0.87 9.14
CA GLU A 487 -16.00 1.55 8.32
C GLU A 487 -15.77 1.17 6.85
N ALA A 488 -16.85 0.79 6.17
CA ALA A 488 -16.91 0.75 4.72
C ALA A 488 -17.84 1.86 4.25
N LEU A 489 -17.31 2.81 3.50
CA LEU A 489 -18.02 3.99 3.02
C LEU A 489 -18.25 3.90 1.53
N THR A 490 -19.50 4.10 1.08
CA THR A 490 -19.85 4.32 -0.33
C THR A 490 -20.50 5.69 -0.49
N GLY A 491 -20.26 6.33 -1.63
CA GLY A 491 -20.72 7.71 -1.82
C GLY A 491 -20.05 8.66 -0.81
N THR A 492 -20.80 9.56 -0.20
CA THR A 492 -20.27 10.54 0.76
C THR A 492 -20.65 10.23 2.22
N SER A 493 -21.69 9.43 2.47
CA SER A 493 -22.25 9.28 3.82
C SER A 493 -22.92 7.92 4.08
N THR A 494 -22.78 6.95 3.16
CA THR A 494 -23.35 5.63 3.38
C THR A 494 -22.30 4.73 3.99
N PHE A 495 -22.42 4.49 5.30
CA PHE A 495 -21.49 3.67 6.08
C PHE A 495 -22.06 2.28 6.36
N THR A 496 -21.17 1.29 6.31
CA THR A 496 -21.39 -0.01 6.94
C THR A 496 -20.32 -0.17 8.01
N THR A 497 -20.75 -0.24 9.26
CA THR A 497 -19.88 -0.31 10.44
C THR A 497 -19.81 -1.72 10.97
N THR A 498 -18.61 -2.23 11.20
CA THR A 498 -18.39 -3.50 11.90
C THR A 498 -17.46 -3.30 13.09
N THR A 499 -17.91 -3.71 14.28
CA THR A 499 -17.09 -3.58 15.50
C THR A 499 -15.94 -4.58 15.50
N VAL A 500 -14.77 -4.11 15.94
CA VAL A 500 -13.58 -4.91 16.20
C VAL A 500 -13.10 -4.69 17.62
N ASP A 501 -12.46 -5.67 18.18
CA ASP A 501 -11.89 -5.56 19.52
C ASP A 501 -10.59 -4.76 19.44
N GLY A 502 -10.56 -3.60 20.07
CA GLY A 502 -9.48 -2.61 19.93
C GLY A 502 -9.63 -1.74 18.69
N GLY A 503 -8.67 -0.86 18.42
CA GLY A 503 -8.60 -0.09 17.17
C GLY A 503 -8.12 -0.95 16.04
N PRO A 504 -8.61 -0.78 14.81
CA PRO A 504 -8.06 -1.49 13.66
C PRO A 504 -6.69 -0.91 13.24
N SER A 505 -5.86 -1.76 12.67
CA SER A 505 -4.65 -1.40 11.94
C SER A 505 -4.98 -0.82 10.57
N GLY A 506 -3.97 -0.62 9.73
CA GLY A 506 -4.15 -0.46 8.30
C GLY A 506 -4.90 -1.64 7.67
N ILE A 507 -5.66 -1.36 6.62
CA ILE A 507 -6.58 -2.31 5.98
C ILE A 507 -6.07 -2.65 4.60
N VAL A 508 -5.92 -3.96 4.31
CA VAL A 508 -5.60 -4.46 2.98
C VAL A 508 -6.85 -5.06 2.35
N VAL A 509 -7.11 -4.72 1.09
CA VAL A 509 -8.29 -5.16 0.33
C VAL A 509 -7.90 -6.26 -0.65
N ASP A 510 -8.71 -7.31 -0.71
CA ASP A 510 -8.61 -8.40 -1.69
C ASP A 510 -9.96 -8.62 -2.37
N ASN A 511 -9.98 -8.54 -3.70
CA ASN A 511 -11.24 -8.39 -4.44
C ASN A 511 -11.24 -8.96 -5.85
N TYR A 512 -10.43 -9.91 -6.15
CA TYR A 512 -10.31 -10.43 -7.50
C TYR A 512 -11.44 -11.34 -7.95
N SER A 513 -12.34 -11.76 -7.07
CA SER A 513 -13.20 -12.88 -7.40
C SER A 513 -14.60 -12.73 -6.85
N THR A 514 -15.58 -13.15 -7.67
CA THR A 514 -16.96 -13.38 -7.25
C THR A 514 -17.15 -14.71 -6.50
N ALA A 515 -16.08 -15.50 -6.31
CA ALA A 515 -16.15 -16.73 -5.54
C ALA A 515 -16.47 -16.44 -4.06
N GLY A 516 -17.15 -17.38 -3.42
CA GLY A 516 -17.59 -17.21 -2.03
C GLY A 516 -16.46 -16.80 -1.10
N GLN A 517 -16.64 -15.68 -0.41
CA GLN A 517 -15.72 -15.05 0.55
C GLN A 517 -14.37 -14.60 -0.01
N ALA A 518 -14.23 -14.45 -1.34
CA ALA A 518 -12.99 -14.01 -1.95
C ALA A 518 -12.80 -12.49 -1.96
N SER A 519 -13.88 -11.73 -1.96
CA SER A 519 -13.84 -10.26 -1.86
C SER A 519 -13.71 -9.83 -0.42
N SER A 520 -12.51 -9.55 0.05
CA SER A 520 -12.21 -9.48 1.48
C SER A 520 -11.33 -8.31 1.85
N ILE A 521 -11.41 -7.92 3.11
CA ILE A 521 -10.44 -7.04 3.76
C ILE A 521 -9.77 -7.76 4.92
N TYR A 522 -8.50 -7.43 5.14
CA TYR A 522 -7.67 -7.98 6.20
C TYR A 522 -7.11 -6.86 7.06
N LEU A 523 -7.15 -7.05 8.37
CA LEU A 523 -6.66 -6.08 9.35
C LEU A 523 -6.36 -6.76 10.68
N MET A 524 -5.83 -6.01 11.62
CA MET A 524 -5.58 -6.45 12.97
C MET A 524 -6.08 -5.43 13.99
N GLY A 525 -6.44 -5.89 15.20
CA GLY A 525 -6.74 -5.03 16.33
C GLY A 525 -5.46 -4.58 17.05
N ASP A 526 -5.46 -3.33 17.55
CA ASP A 526 -4.31 -2.74 18.24
C ASP A 526 -4.26 -3.02 19.76
N LYS A 527 -5.39 -3.38 20.35
CA LYS A 527 -5.53 -3.59 21.80
C LYS A 527 -5.78 -5.05 22.19
N ILE A 528 -6.49 -5.77 21.35
CA ILE A 528 -6.77 -7.18 21.49
C ILE A 528 -6.28 -7.83 20.21
N ASP A 529 -5.22 -8.52 20.29
CA ASP A 529 -4.31 -9.10 19.32
C ASP A 529 -4.96 -10.05 18.29
N TYR A 530 -6.14 -9.68 17.75
CA TYR A 530 -6.85 -10.48 16.75
C TYR A 530 -6.51 -10.00 15.33
N ALA A 531 -6.13 -10.96 14.48
CA ALA A 531 -6.23 -10.81 13.04
C ALA A 531 -7.67 -11.06 12.59
N TYR A 532 -8.15 -10.23 11.66
CA TYR A 532 -9.52 -10.29 11.14
C TYR A 532 -9.54 -10.40 9.63
N LYS A 533 -10.51 -11.15 9.13
CA LYS A 533 -10.98 -11.11 7.76
C LYS A 533 -12.48 -10.81 7.72
N PHE A 534 -12.87 -9.90 6.86
CA PHE A 534 -14.26 -9.60 6.57
C PHE A 534 -14.53 -9.74 5.08
N THR A 535 -15.58 -10.47 4.73
CA THR A 535 -16.10 -10.45 3.36
C THR A 535 -16.88 -9.17 3.13
N GLN A 536 -16.66 -8.57 1.97
CA GLN A 536 -17.30 -7.34 1.52
C GLN A 536 -18.21 -7.66 0.33
N ASN A 537 -19.50 -7.82 0.57
CA ASN A 537 -20.45 -8.14 -0.49
C ASN A 537 -20.48 -7.09 -1.61
N GLY A 538 -20.14 -5.84 -1.30
CA GLY A 538 -20.03 -4.76 -2.27
C GLY A 538 -18.81 -4.82 -3.18
N LEU A 539 -17.85 -5.70 -2.94
CA LEU A 539 -16.66 -5.85 -3.78
C LEU A 539 -16.80 -6.95 -4.85
N GLN A 540 -17.88 -7.71 -4.82
CA GLN A 540 -18.11 -8.83 -5.75
C GLN A 540 -18.63 -8.38 -7.11
#